data_8ec0f787df471ef6259a2b4f8444ae91
#
_entry.id   8ec0f787df471ef6259a2b4f8444ae91
#
_cell.length_a   1.000
_cell.length_b   1.000
_cell.length_c   1.000
_cell.angle_alpha   90.00
_cell.angle_beta   90.00
_cell.angle_gamma   90.00
#
_symmetry.space_group_name_H-M   'P 1'
#
loop_
_entity.id
_entity.type
_entity.pdbx_description
1 polymer ?
#
loop_
_entity_poly.entity_id
_entity_poly.type
_entity_poly.pdbx_seq_one_letter_code
_entity_poly.pdbx_strand_id
1 'polypeptide(L)'
;FKQTDKFIRQARAGSQQPGRDRIVAEKGDQNSRRQKDLELRLRKLMGEARMFVRGDELDIGGEEPQDRLVKGFQGLVDKVYVNLPMLRGVTYAEADILKAAAPENGLFGNNGEGLTEAEQDVLNYVQGQARNGVKVSVKYLTERFGGKPYGWPTTAVLCLAASLSGKGKLEARSDGTVLERADLARNLNNSHALANILLTPQTEFTSA
;
A
#
# COMPACT_ATOMS: atom_id res chain seq x y z
N PHE A 1 -33.29 -0.83 17.77
CA PHE A 1 -33.37 -1.13 16.34
C PHE A 1 -33.18 -2.64 16.06
N LYS A 2 -32.00 -3.23 16.29
CA LYS A 2 -31.69 -4.66 15.98
C LYS A 2 -32.65 -5.66 16.62
N GLN A 3 -33.04 -5.45 17.89
CA GLN A 3 -34.00 -6.35 18.58
C GLN A 3 -35.40 -6.29 17.95
N THR A 4 -35.86 -5.08 17.59
CA THR A 4 -37.16 -4.87 16.93
C THR A 4 -37.17 -5.48 15.52
N ASP A 5 -36.08 -5.36 14.78
CA ASP A 5 -35.93 -5.96 13.45
C ASP A 5 -35.97 -7.50 13.52
N LYS A 6 -35.25 -8.09 14.49
CA LYS A 6 -35.31 -9.53 14.74
C LYS A 6 -36.72 -10.02 15.07
N PHE A 7 -37.43 -9.28 15.93
CA PHE A 7 -38.82 -9.59 16.27
C PHE A 7 -39.74 -9.53 15.04
N ILE A 8 -39.62 -8.50 14.21
CA ILE A 8 -40.40 -8.33 12.96
C ILE A 8 -40.17 -9.51 12.01
N ARG A 9 -38.92 -9.94 11.81
CA ARG A 9 -38.58 -11.08 10.95
C ARG A 9 -39.16 -12.38 11.47
N GLN A 10 -39.05 -12.65 12.78
CA GLN A 10 -39.61 -13.83 13.42
C GLN A 10 -41.15 -13.84 13.38
N ALA A 11 -41.77 -12.67 13.58
CA ALA A 11 -43.20 -12.54 13.54
C ALA A 11 -43.81 -12.76 12.12
N ARG A 12 -43.08 -12.38 11.07
CA ARG A 12 -43.49 -12.62 9.67
C ARG A 12 -43.39 -14.09 9.26
N ALA A 13 -42.51 -14.86 9.89
CA ALA A 13 -42.34 -16.29 9.62
C ALA A 13 -43.39 -17.19 10.32
N GLY A 14 -44.22 -16.64 11.20
CA GLY A 14 -45.27 -17.38 11.90
C GLY A 14 -46.64 -17.34 11.22
N SER A 15 -47.62 -18.09 11.79
CA SER A 15 -49.00 -18.16 11.26
C SER A 15 -49.67 -16.79 11.18
N GLN A 16 -50.36 -16.53 10.08
CA GLN A 16 -51.07 -15.27 9.83
C GLN A 16 -52.28 -15.12 10.77
N GLN A 17 -52.24 -14.05 11.58
CA GLN A 17 -53.35 -13.57 12.39
C GLN A 17 -53.57 -12.07 12.10
N PRO A 18 -54.76 -11.62 11.69
CA PRO A 18 -54.97 -10.23 11.22
C PRO A 18 -54.57 -9.14 12.20
N GLY A 19 -54.77 -9.36 13.52
CA GLY A 19 -54.33 -8.40 14.55
C GLY A 19 -52.83 -8.33 14.73
N ARG A 20 -52.12 -9.44 14.56
CA ARG A 20 -50.67 -9.53 14.65
C ARG A 20 -49.99 -8.86 13.47
N ASP A 21 -50.56 -9.04 12.26
CA ASP A 21 -49.99 -8.46 11.05
C ASP A 21 -50.02 -6.94 11.09
N ARG A 22 -51.08 -6.34 11.64
CA ARG A 22 -51.18 -4.90 11.83
C ARG A 22 -50.11 -4.38 12.79
N ILE A 23 -49.88 -5.05 13.93
CA ILE A 23 -48.85 -4.69 14.89
C ILE A 23 -47.45 -4.81 14.27
N VAL A 24 -47.20 -5.87 13.52
CA VAL A 24 -45.91 -6.11 12.83
C VAL A 24 -45.66 -5.03 11.77
N ALA A 25 -46.69 -4.63 11.01
CA ALA A 25 -46.57 -3.57 10.03
C ALA A 25 -46.22 -2.22 10.71
N GLU A 26 -46.99 -1.85 11.78
CA GLU A 26 -46.74 -0.62 12.53
C GLU A 26 -45.32 -0.59 13.14
N LYS A 27 -44.87 -1.71 13.73
CA LYS A 27 -43.50 -1.84 14.26
C LYS A 27 -42.46 -1.77 13.14
N GLY A 28 -42.76 -2.28 11.95
CA GLY A 28 -41.93 -2.16 10.77
C GLY A 28 -41.72 -0.68 10.37
N ASP A 29 -42.78 0.07 10.27
CA ASP A 29 -42.73 1.49 9.94
C ASP A 29 -42.02 2.33 10.98
N GLN A 30 -42.30 2.07 12.25
CA GLN A 30 -41.58 2.73 13.36
C GLN A 30 -40.07 2.44 13.30
N ASN A 31 -39.70 1.19 13.00
CA ASN A 31 -38.29 0.79 12.91
C ASN A 31 -37.58 1.42 11.73
N SER A 32 -38.27 1.51 10.57
CA SER A 32 -37.75 2.20 9.38
C SER A 32 -37.50 3.70 9.61
N ARG A 33 -38.44 4.38 10.31
CA ARG A 33 -38.25 5.79 10.70
C ARG A 33 -37.07 5.94 11.63
N ARG A 34 -36.92 5.07 12.64
CA ARG A 34 -35.77 5.07 13.56
C ARG A 34 -34.44 4.83 12.86
N GLN A 35 -34.43 3.97 11.85
CA GLN A 35 -33.25 3.73 11.06
C GLN A 35 -32.80 4.98 10.31
N LYS A 36 -33.73 5.65 9.63
CA LYS A 36 -33.44 6.90 8.90
C LYS A 36 -32.94 8.00 9.85
N ASP A 37 -33.60 8.16 11.01
CA ASP A 37 -33.16 9.15 12.01
C ASP A 37 -31.75 8.82 12.55
N LEU A 38 -31.47 7.55 12.81
CA LEU A 38 -30.14 7.10 13.26
C LEU A 38 -29.06 7.37 12.20
N GLU A 39 -29.35 7.06 10.94
CA GLU A 39 -28.43 7.32 9.83
C GLU A 39 -28.13 8.82 9.69
N LEU A 40 -29.16 9.66 9.81
CA LEU A 40 -29.02 11.10 9.70
C LEU A 40 -28.18 11.67 10.86
N ARG A 41 -28.45 11.22 12.11
CA ARG A 41 -27.66 11.60 13.29
C ARG A 41 -26.21 11.13 13.20
N LEU A 42 -26.00 9.89 12.71
CA LEU A 42 -24.66 9.36 12.55
C LEU A 42 -23.86 10.17 11.53
N ARG A 43 -24.48 10.47 10.37
CA ARG A 43 -23.85 11.33 9.35
C ARG A 43 -23.45 12.70 9.93
N LYS A 44 -24.36 13.33 10.66
CA LYS A 44 -24.09 14.63 11.31
C LYS A 44 -22.92 14.52 12.28
N LEU A 45 -22.95 13.57 13.21
CA LEU A 45 -21.88 13.38 14.19
C LEU A 45 -20.53 13.10 13.54
N MET A 46 -20.49 12.30 12.48
CA MET A 46 -19.26 12.03 11.74
C MET A 46 -18.77 13.24 10.93
N GLY A 47 -19.70 14.06 10.41
CA GLY A 47 -19.36 15.31 9.72
C GLY A 47 -18.74 16.35 10.66
N GLU A 48 -19.15 16.36 11.92
CA GLU A 48 -18.67 17.29 12.96
C GLU A 48 -17.50 16.72 13.79
N ALA A 49 -17.17 15.42 13.63
CA ALA A 49 -16.16 14.76 14.44
C ALA A 49 -14.76 15.35 14.22
N ARG A 50 -14.04 15.61 15.29
CA ARG A 50 -12.61 15.97 15.25
C ARG A 50 -11.78 14.71 15.09
N MET A 51 -10.77 14.74 14.23
CA MET A 51 -9.88 13.62 14.02
C MET A 51 -8.47 13.96 14.48
N PHE A 52 -7.83 13.00 15.17
CA PHE A 52 -6.51 13.17 15.73
C PHE A 52 -5.58 12.05 15.25
N VAL A 53 -4.35 12.43 14.91
CA VAL A 53 -3.26 11.49 14.60
C VAL A 53 -2.07 11.83 15.49
N ARG A 54 -1.66 10.87 16.33
CA ARG A 54 -0.55 11.03 17.29
C ARG A 54 -0.72 12.24 18.25
N GLY A 55 -1.96 12.59 18.56
CA GLY A 55 -2.26 13.74 19.43
C GLY A 55 -2.44 15.07 18.70
N ASP A 56 -2.05 15.17 17.45
CA ASP A 56 -2.29 16.35 16.62
C ASP A 56 -3.66 16.28 15.96
N GLU A 57 -4.40 17.37 16.00
CA GLU A 57 -5.65 17.48 15.26
C GLU A 57 -5.38 17.61 13.77
N LEU A 58 -6.12 16.83 12.98
CA LEU A 58 -6.08 16.96 11.53
C LEU A 58 -7.09 17.99 11.07
N ASP A 59 -6.65 18.98 10.31
CA ASP A 59 -7.53 19.91 9.61
C ASP A 59 -8.15 19.22 8.40
N ILE A 60 -9.37 18.66 8.59
CA ILE A 60 -10.09 17.93 7.57
C ILE A 60 -11.31 18.73 7.17
N GLY A 61 -11.19 19.46 6.07
CA GLY A 61 -12.33 20.13 5.45
C GLY A 61 -13.35 19.17 4.85
N GLY A 62 -14.60 19.65 4.72
CA GLY A 62 -15.73 18.93 4.12
C GLY A 62 -16.76 18.47 5.15
N GLU A 63 -18.01 18.33 4.72
CA GLU A 63 -19.15 17.94 5.57
C GLU A 63 -19.54 16.47 5.40
N GLU A 64 -19.18 15.84 4.25
CA GLU A 64 -19.49 14.46 3.99
C GLU A 64 -18.64 13.51 4.85
N PRO A 65 -19.26 12.66 5.68
CA PRO A 65 -18.53 11.80 6.61
C PRO A 65 -17.56 10.84 5.93
N GLN A 66 -17.91 10.36 4.75
CA GLN A 66 -17.10 9.40 4.00
C GLN A 66 -15.82 10.06 3.49
N ASP A 67 -15.92 11.27 2.93
CA ASP A 67 -14.77 12.04 2.47
C ASP A 67 -13.84 12.42 3.63
N ARG A 68 -14.43 12.79 4.78
CA ARG A 68 -13.67 13.10 5.99
C ARG A 68 -12.88 11.89 6.50
N LEU A 69 -13.48 10.69 6.48
CA LEU A 69 -12.77 9.46 6.85
C LEU A 69 -11.61 9.17 5.89
N VAL A 70 -11.83 9.30 4.59
CA VAL A 70 -10.78 9.08 3.57
C VAL A 70 -9.63 10.07 3.78
N LYS A 71 -9.93 11.36 3.95
CA LYS A 71 -8.92 12.40 4.23
C LYS A 71 -8.19 12.15 5.55
N GLY A 72 -8.89 11.72 6.59
CA GLY A 72 -8.29 11.35 7.86
C GLY A 72 -7.32 10.17 7.75
N PHE A 73 -7.69 9.15 6.98
CA PHE A 73 -6.81 8.04 6.66
C PHE A 73 -5.60 8.48 5.83
N GLN A 74 -5.81 9.35 4.83
CA GLN A 74 -4.73 9.94 4.04
C GLN A 74 -3.74 10.67 4.94
N GLY A 75 -4.22 11.55 5.80
CA GLY A 75 -3.37 12.26 6.77
C GLY A 75 -2.62 11.34 7.74
N LEU A 76 -3.21 10.20 8.11
CA LEU A 76 -2.51 9.17 8.88
C LEU A 76 -1.39 8.54 8.07
N VAL A 77 -1.66 8.15 6.82
CA VAL A 77 -0.67 7.54 5.91
C VAL A 77 0.50 8.50 5.70
N ASP A 78 0.23 9.76 5.38
CA ASP A 78 1.25 10.79 5.13
C ASP A 78 2.17 11.03 6.35
N LYS A 79 1.59 11.01 7.56
CA LYS A 79 2.36 11.16 8.81
C LYS A 79 3.16 9.90 9.20
N VAL A 80 2.75 8.73 8.76
CA VAL A 80 3.40 7.44 9.11
C VAL A 80 4.43 7.04 8.07
N TYR A 81 4.13 7.26 6.80
CA TYR A 81 4.94 6.85 5.67
C TYR A 81 5.43 8.06 4.88
N VAL A 82 6.23 8.90 5.55
CA VAL A 82 6.72 10.17 5.00
C VAL A 82 7.56 10.01 3.73
N ASN A 83 8.11 8.82 3.48
CA ASN A 83 8.89 8.49 2.28
C ASN A 83 8.08 7.75 1.19
N LEU A 84 6.78 7.49 1.45
CA LEU A 84 5.90 6.88 0.43
C LEU A 84 5.80 7.74 -0.85
N PRO A 85 5.73 9.08 -0.79
CA PRO A 85 5.67 9.94 -1.97
C PRO A 85 6.89 9.86 -2.91
N MET A 86 8.02 9.30 -2.48
CA MET A 86 9.19 9.05 -3.35
C MET A 86 8.85 8.17 -4.56
N LEU A 87 7.82 7.31 -4.44
CA LEU A 87 7.30 6.53 -5.56
C LEU A 87 6.49 7.34 -6.57
N ARG A 88 6.23 8.63 -6.31
CA ARG A 88 5.51 9.58 -7.18
C ARG A 88 4.15 9.09 -7.67
N GLY A 89 3.45 8.28 -6.87
CA GLY A 89 2.14 7.72 -7.21
C GLY A 89 2.16 6.69 -8.35
N VAL A 90 3.32 6.18 -8.72
CA VAL A 90 3.44 5.14 -9.75
C VAL A 90 2.90 3.83 -9.21
N THR A 91 2.04 3.17 -10.00
CA THR A 91 1.56 1.81 -9.70
C THR A 91 2.51 0.80 -10.31
N TYR A 92 3.02 -0.10 -9.49
CA TYR A 92 3.95 -1.15 -9.87
C TYR A 92 3.24 -2.50 -9.94
N ALA A 93 3.40 -3.21 -11.06
CA ALA A 93 2.89 -4.55 -11.26
C ALA A 93 4.03 -5.56 -11.44
N GLU A 94 3.76 -6.84 -11.21
CA GLU A 94 4.75 -7.91 -11.45
C GLU A 94 5.26 -7.94 -12.89
N ALA A 95 4.40 -7.63 -13.87
CA ALA A 95 4.77 -7.54 -15.28
C ALA A 95 5.80 -6.42 -15.58
N ASP A 96 5.92 -5.44 -14.68
CA ASP A 96 6.85 -4.32 -14.88
C ASP A 96 8.28 -4.66 -14.44
N ILE A 97 8.48 -5.71 -13.66
CA ILE A 97 9.81 -6.14 -13.19
C ILE A 97 10.74 -6.44 -14.35
N LEU A 98 10.24 -7.17 -15.39
CA LEU A 98 11.03 -7.48 -16.58
C LEU A 98 11.38 -6.22 -17.40
N LYS A 99 10.44 -5.29 -17.49
CA LYS A 99 10.66 -4.01 -18.17
C LYS A 99 11.67 -3.14 -17.39
N ALA A 100 11.57 -3.14 -16.06
CA ALA A 100 12.49 -2.41 -15.20
C ALA A 100 13.94 -2.91 -15.32
N ALA A 101 14.13 -4.21 -15.51
CA ALA A 101 15.47 -4.81 -15.73
C ALA A 101 16.10 -4.44 -17.08
N ALA A 102 15.37 -3.81 -18.01
CA ALA A 102 15.90 -3.42 -19.31
C ALA A 102 16.63 -2.05 -19.21
N PRO A 103 17.86 -1.91 -19.73
CA PRO A 103 18.64 -0.69 -19.57
C PRO A 103 18.15 0.50 -20.39
N GLU A 104 17.37 0.26 -21.45
CA GLU A 104 16.99 1.31 -22.43
C GLU A 104 15.64 1.96 -22.17
N ASN A 105 14.81 1.38 -21.31
CA ASN A 105 13.47 1.89 -21.04
C ASN A 105 13.39 2.36 -19.58
N GLY A 106 13.69 3.62 -19.35
CA GLY A 106 13.33 4.23 -18.08
C GLY A 106 11.83 4.07 -17.82
N LEU A 107 11.44 3.06 -17.06
CA LEU A 107 10.05 2.77 -16.66
C LEU A 107 9.36 4.00 -16.01
N PHE A 108 10.12 5.03 -15.70
CA PHE A 108 9.73 6.18 -14.89
C PHE A 108 9.87 7.51 -15.62
N GLY A 109 9.88 7.53 -16.96
CA GLY A 109 9.72 8.75 -17.73
C GLY A 109 10.88 9.77 -17.67
N ASN A 110 12.03 9.39 -17.13
CA ASN A 110 13.24 10.18 -17.26
C ASN A 110 14.07 9.66 -18.44
N ASN A 111 14.16 10.46 -19.49
CA ASN A 111 15.03 10.22 -20.63
C ASN A 111 16.49 10.14 -20.15
N GLY A 112 16.93 8.97 -19.78
CA GLY A 112 18.31 8.49 -19.99
C GLY A 112 19.38 8.78 -18.94
N GLU A 113 19.31 9.75 -18.02
CA GLU A 113 20.54 10.13 -17.30
C GLU A 113 20.46 10.26 -15.78
N GLY A 114 19.41 9.78 -15.11
CA GLY A 114 19.32 9.94 -13.65
C GLY A 114 18.63 8.80 -12.95
N LEU A 115 18.97 8.62 -11.67
CA LEU A 115 18.21 7.78 -10.77
C LEU A 115 17.03 8.58 -10.23
N THR A 116 15.88 7.92 -10.09
CA THR A 116 14.76 8.49 -9.33
C THR A 116 15.15 8.61 -7.85
N GLU A 117 14.44 9.43 -7.09
CA GLU A 117 14.66 9.58 -5.65
C GLU A 117 14.56 8.25 -4.92
N ALA A 118 13.58 7.42 -5.28
CA ALA A 118 13.41 6.08 -4.72
C ALA A 118 14.58 5.13 -5.08
N GLU A 119 15.05 5.15 -6.33
CA GLU A 119 16.20 4.37 -6.77
C GLU A 119 17.47 4.80 -6.04
N GLN A 120 17.66 6.11 -5.87
CA GLN A 120 18.82 6.66 -5.18
C GLN A 120 18.85 6.22 -3.71
N ASP A 121 17.69 6.21 -3.05
CA ASP A 121 17.59 5.82 -1.65
C ASP A 121 17.85 4.31 -1.45
N VAL A 122 17.32 3.47 -2.35
CA VAL A 122 17.63 2.03 -2.38
C VAL A 122 19.13 1.80 -2.61
N LEU A 123 19.72 2.49 -3.58
CA LEU A 123 21.15 2.37 -3.88
C LEU A 123 22.03 2.80 -2.70
N ASN A 124 21.74 3.94 -2.11
CA ASN A 124 22.42 4.46 -0.93
C ASN A 124 22.39 3.48 0.24
N TYR A 125 21.21 2.87 0.44
CA TYR A 125 21.05 1.86 1.49
C TYR A 125 21.94 0.64 1.23
N VAL A 126 21.88 0.05 0.03
CA VAL A 126 22.69 -1.12 -0.33
C VAL A 126 24.20 -0.80 -0.22
N GLN A 127 24.62 0.37 -0.70
CA GLN A 127 26.00 0.84 -0.59
C GLN A 127 26.44 1.01 0.88
N GLY A 128 25.57 1.59 1.72
CA GLY A 128 25.85 1.73 3.16
C GLY A 128 26.04 0.39 3.85
N GLN A 129 25.19 -0.59 3.54
CA GLN A 129 25.32 -1.95 4.09
C GLN A 129 26.60 -2.64 3.59
N ALA A 130 26.92 -2.51 2.31
CA ALA A 130 28.12 -3.08 1.73
C ALA A 130 29.42 -2.52 2.36
N ARG A 131 29.47 -1.21 2.67
CA ARG A 131 30.60 -0.57 3.40
C ARG A 131 30.78 -1.18 4.79
N ASN A 132 29.69 -1.62 5.42
CA ASN A 132 29.71 -2.28 6.71
C ASN A 132 29.94 -3.80 6.61
N GLY A 133 30.23 -4.34 5.42
CA GLY A 133 30.44 -5.77 5.18
C GLY A 133 29.15 -6.60 5.21
N VAL A 134 27.97 -5.97 5.19
CA VAL A 134 26.68 -6.65 5.26
C VAL A 134 26.13 -6.89 3.85
N LYS A 135 25.82 -8.14 3.55
CA LYS A 135 25.16 -8.51 2.30
C LYS A 135 23.66 -8.29 2.42
N VAL A 136 23.06 -7.60 1.45
CA VAL A 136 21.63 -7.30 1.42
C VAL A 136 20.92 -8.30 0.53
N SER A 137 19.99 -9.10 1.08
CA SER A 137 19.10 -9.90 0.26
C SER A 137 17.91 -9.08 -0.22
N VAL A 138 17.30 -9.48 -1.35
CA VAL A 138 16.09 -8.82 -1.86
C VAL A 138 14.94 -8.91 -0.85
N LYS A 139 14.80 -10.03 -0.14
CA LYS A 139 13.82 -10.17 0.94
C LYS A 139 14.02 -9.12 2.02
N TYR A 140 15.25 -8.94 2.50
CA TYR A 140 15.55 -7.91 3.51
C TYR A 140 15.27 -6.50 2.99
N LEU A 141 15.55 -6.26 1.70
CA LEU A 141 15.21 -4.98 1.06
C LEU A 141 13.69 -4.73 1.06
N THR A 142 12.88 -5.74 0.71
CA THR A 142 11.41 -5.59 0.73
C THR A 142 10.86 -5.37 2.13
N GLU A 143 11.42 -6.02 3.16
CA GLU A 143 11.05 -5.81 4.55
C GLU A 143 11.41 -4.40 5.02
N ARG A 144 12.60 -3.92 4.65
CA ARG A 144 13.10 -2.59 5.04
C ARG A 144 12.27 -1.46 4.44
N PHE A 145 11.98 -1.51 3.14
CA PHE A 145 11.23 -0.48 2.44
C PHE A 145 9.71 -0.67 2.51
N GLY A 146 9.23 -1.85 2.84
CA GLY A 146 7.83 -2.10 3.18
C GLY A 146 7.42 -1.56 4.55
N GLY A 147 8.39 -1.39 5.46
CA GLY A 147 8.18 -0.83 6.79
C GLY A 147 8.17 0.71 6.81
N LYS A 148 7.94 1.27 8.02
CA LYS A 148 8.08 2.72 8.25
C LYS A 148 9.54 3.13 8.05
N PRO A 149 9.81 4.31 7.50
CA PRO A 149 8.91 5.39 7.06
C PRO A 149 8.44 5.28 5.59
N TYR A 150 8.73 4.21 4.88
CA TYR A 150 8.51 4.06 3.43
C TYR A 150 7.11 3.55 3.08
N GLY A 151 6.73 2.36 3.56
CA GLY A 151 5.44 1.74 3.24
C GLY A 151 5.31 1.34 1.76
N TRP A 152 6.44 1.07 1.09
CA TRP A 152 6.43 0.74 -0.34
C TRP A 152 5.89 -0.67 -0.58
N PRO A 153 5.04 -0.86 -1.59
CA PRO A 153 4.61 -2.20 -2.00
C PRO A 153 5.81 -3.07 -2.39
N THR A 154 5.73 -4.36 -2.09
CA THR A 154 6.79 -5.32 -2.47
C THR A 154 7.14 -5.22 -3.95
N THR A 155 6.15 -5.15 -4.84
CA THR A 155 6.34 -5.00 -6.29
C THR A 155 7.13 -3.75 -6.66
N ALA A 156 6.92 -2.63 -5.96
CA ALA A 156 7.70 -1.42 -6.18
C ALA A 156 9.18 -1.64 -5.85
N VAL A 157 9.48 -2.24 -4.69
CA VAL A 157 10.87 -2.52 -4.28
C VAL A 157 11.55 -3.48 -5.25
N LEU A 158 10.84 -4.50 -5.74
CA LEU A 158 11.36 -5.43 -6.75
C LEU A 158 11.65 -4.73 -8.09
N CYS A 159 10.77 -3.85 -8.55
CA CYS A 159 11.00 -3.05 -9.75
C CYS A 159 12.20 -2.10 -9.61
N LEU A 160 12.36 -1.46 -8.44
CA LEU A 160 13.52 -0.60 -8.18
C LEU A 160 14.83 -1.39 -8.16
N ALA A 161 14.84 -2.58 -7.54
CA ALA A 161 16.01 -3.46 -7.55
C ALA A 161 16.35 -3.94 -8.98
N ALA A 162 15.33 -4.29 -9.77
CA ALA A 162 15.50 -4.68 -11.17
C ALA A 162 16.03 -3.53 -12.02
N SER A 163 15.50 -2.32 -11.84
CA SER A 163 15.93 -1.11 -12.55
C SER A 163 17.38 -0.77 -12.24
N LEU A 164 17.76 -0.77 -10.97
CA LEU A 164 19.14 -0.51 -10.55
C LEU A 164 20.12 -1.56 -11.09
N SER A 165 19.69 -2.82 -11.18
CA SER A 165 20.49 -3.88 -11.81
C SER A 165 20.58 -3.67 -13.32
N GLY A 166 19.47 -3.33 -14.00
CA GLY A 166 19.46 -3.00 -15.43
C GLY A 166 20.33 -1.79 -15.78
N LYS A 167 20.40 -0.79 -14.90
CA LYS A 167 21.27 0.40 -15.03
C LYS A 167 22.73 0.14 -14.61
N GLY A 168 23.09 -1.11 -14.25
CA GLY A 168 24.45 -1.46 -13.83
C GLY A 168 24.90 -0.84 -12.51
N LYS A 169 23.98 -0.38 -11.66
CA LYS A 169 24.29 0.20 -10.35
C LYS A 169 24.35 -0.87 -9.25
N LEU A 170 23.58 -1.95 -9.42
CA LEU A 170 23.57 -3.11 -8.53
C LEU A 170 23.83 -4.38 -9.34
N GLU A 171 24.52 -5.32 -8.75
CA GLU A 171 24.68 -6.69 -9.24
C GLU A 171 23.82 -7.61 -8.36
N ALA A 172 22.96 -8.41 -8.98
CA ALA A 172 22.16 -9.40 -8.31
C ALA A 172 22.77 -10.80 -8.50
N ARG A 173 22.97 -11.55 -7.42
CA ARG A 173 23.51 -12.91 -7.43
C ARG A 173 22.59 -13.86 -6.69
N SER A 174 22.44 -15.08 -7.22
CA SER A 174 21.82 -16.20 -6.52
C SER A 174 22.79 -17.38 -6.56
N ASP A 175 23.05 -17.98 -5.40
CA ASP A 175 23.98 -19.12 -5.27
C ASP A 175 25.35 -18.89 -5.92
N GLY A 176 25.85 -17.64 -5.82
CA GLY A 176 27.14 -17.22 -6.40
C GLY A 176 27.10 -16.88 -7.90
N THR A 177 25.99 -17.17 -8.61
CA THR A 177 25.83 -16.88 -10.03
C THR A 177 25.19 -15.51 -10.20
N VAL A 178 25.72 -14.68 -11.11
CA VAL A 178 25.13 -13.39 -11.49
C VAL A 178 23.82 -13.66 -12.24
N LEU A 179 22.77 -12.98 -11.82
CA LEU A 179 21.47 -13.04 -12.48
C LEU A 179 21.37 -11.95 -13.54
N GLU A 180 21.27 -12.36 -14.78
CA GLU A 180 21.01 -11.45 -15.89
C GLU A 180 19.51 -11.22 -16.07
N ARG A 181 19.16 -10.14 -16.74
CA ARG A 181 17.82 -9.57 -16.97
C ARG A 181 16.63 -10.53 -16.85
N ALA A 182 16.54 -11.53 -17.71
CA ALA A 182 15.40 -12.44 -17.75
C ALA A 182 15.36 -13.38 -16.53
N ASP A 183 16.52 -13.85 -16.10
CA ASP A 183 16.65 -14.71 -14.93
C ASP A 183 16.44 -13.91 -13.66
N LEU A 184 16.93 -12.67 -13.59
CA LEU A 184 16.64 -11.76 -12.49
C LEU A 184 15.13 -11.53 -12.36
N ALA A 185 14.45 -11.15 -13.44
CA ALA A 185 13.01 -10.91 -13.41
C ALA A 185 12.21 -12.16 -13.00
N ARG A 186 12.60 -13.34 -13.49
CA ARG A 186 11.98 -14.61 -13.10
C ARG A 186 12.17 -14.89 -11.61
N ASN A 187 13.37 -14.70 -11.09
CA ASN A 187 13.68 -14.94 -9.70
C ASN A 187 13.02 -13.91 -8.77
N LEU A 188 12.93 -12.64 -9.16
CA LEU A 188 12.22 -11.60 -8.41
C LEU A 188 10.71 -11.87 -8.32
N ASN A 189 10.10 -12.49 -9.33
CA ASN A 189 8.69 -12.89 -9.29
C ASN A 189 8.44 -14.16 -8.45
N ASN A 190 9.50 -14.83 -7.98
CA ASN A 190 9.38 -15.99 -7.10
C ASN A 190 9.66 -15.59 -5.65
N SER A 191 8.60 -15.48 -4.83
CA SER A 191 8.69 -15.07 -3.43
C SER A 191 9.64 -15.93 -2.57
N HIS A 192 9.80 -17.22 -2.92
CA HIS A 192 10.72 -18.15 -2.23
C HIS A 192 12.20 -17.90 -2.58
N ALA A 193 12.48 -17.31 -3.73
CA ALA A 193 13.83 -16.99 -4.15
C ALA A 193 14.40 -15.70 -3.53
N LEU A 194 13.55 -14.77 -3.09
CA LEU A 194 13.95 -13.43 -2.66
C LEU A 194 15.00 -13.42 -1.52
N ALA A 195 15.00 -14.42 -0.66
CA ALA A 195 15.97 -14.55 0.42
C ALA A 195 17.38 -14.91 -0.08
N ASN A 196 17.48 -15.61 -1.22
CA ASN A 196 18.73 -16.11 -1.78
C ASN A 196 19.34 -15.15 -2.82
N ILE A 197 18.58 -14.13 -3.27
CA ILE A 197 19.08 -13.11 -4.18
C ILE A 197 19.80 -12.05 -3.36
N LEU A 198 21.10 -11.94 -3.54
CA LEU A 198 21.96 -10.95 -2.89
C LEU A 198 22.26 -9.81 -3.86
N LEU A 199 22.18 -8.59 -3.33
CA LEU A 199 22.46 -7.35 -4.06
C LEU A 199 23.81 -6.78 -3.59
N THR A 200 24.66 -6.44 -4.54
CA THR A 200 25.95 -5.77 -4.28
C THR A 200 26.08 -4.54 -5.17
N PRO A 201 26.61 -3.42 -4.66
CA PRO A 201 26.87 -2.26 -5.50
C PRO A 201 27.89 -2.61 -6.57
N GLN A 202 27.64 -2.18 -7.81
CA GLN A 202 28.67 -2.18 -8.83
C GLN A 202 29.52 -0.93 -8.68
N THR A 203 30.84 -1.10 -8.61
CA THR A 203 31.82 -0.03 -8.69
C THR A 203 32.00 0.34 -10.15
N GLU A 204 31.66 1.58 -10.52
CA GLU A 204 32.08 2.10 -11.81
C GLU A 204 33.60 2.20 -11.80
N PHE A 205 34.26 1.36 -12.56
CA PHE A 205 35.67 1.61 -12.88
C PHE A 205 35.70 2.80 -13.84
N THR A 206 35.93 3.99 -13.32
CA THR A 206 36.31 5.13 -14.16
C THR A 206 37.67 4.77 -14.75
N SER A 207 37.69 4.43 -16.04
CA SER A 207 38.95 4.35 -16.77
C SER A 207 39.54 5.77 -16.78
N ALA A 208 40.70 5.90 -16.11
CA ALA A 208 41.50 7.09 -16.09
C ALA A 208 42.09 7.36 -17.49
#